data_74ff2fead6a33630e7ee40865fb1d569
#
_entry.id   74ff2fead6a33630e7ee40865fb1d569
#
_cell.length_a   1.000
_cell.length_b   1.000
_cell.length_c   1.000
_cell.angle_alpha   90.00
_cell.angle_beta   90.00
_cell.angle_gamma   90.00
#
_symmetry.space_group_name_H-M   'P 1'
#
loop_
_entity.id
_entity.type
_entity.pdbx_description
1 polymer ?
#
loop_
_entity_poly.entity_id
_entity_poly.type
_entity_poly.pdbx_seq_one_letter_code
_entity_poly.pdbx_strand_id
1 'polypeptide(L)'
;MTEKNDTKQLIDRLEATRNLSRDEWIRLIQNRTADDADYLFERAQAVRTRHYGRSVYIRGLIEFTNYCKNDCFYCGIRKSNRNANRYRLTKEQILSCCEMGYALGFRTFVLQGGEDGSFTDDRLTDIISSIRTRWSDCAITLSIGERSYESYKQLYDAGANRFLLRHETYDDTHY
;
A
#
# COMPACT_ATOMS: atom_id res chain seq x y z
N MET A 1 0.46 35.11 -22.63
CA MET A 1 1.21 35.14 -21.35
C MET A 1 0.39 34.66 -20.16
N THR A 2 -0.89 34.30 -20.31
CA THR A 2 -1.83 33.97 -19.22
C THR A 2 -1.89 32.49 -18.83
N GLU A 3 -1.59 31.54 -19.72
CA GLU A 3 -1.72 30.10 -19.41
C GLU A 3 -0.54 29.52 -18.60
N LYS A 4 0.69 30.00 -18.79
CA LYS A 4 1.86 29.53 -18.03
C LYS A 4 1.82 29.84 -16.54
N ASN A 5 1.06 30.83 -16.14
CA ASN A 5 0.92 31.25 -14.73
C ASN A 5 -0.15 30.44 -13.99
N ASP A 6 -1.11 29.87 -14.71
CA ASP A 6 -2.26 29.16 -14.14
C ASP A 6 -1.85 27.79 -13.52
N THR A 7 -0.99 27.02 -14.21
CA THR A 7 -0.56 25.69 -13.72
C THR A 7 0.26 25.79 -12.43
N LYS A 8 1.18 26.74 -12.35
CA LYS A 8 1.98 26.96 -11.13
C LYS A 8 1.09 27.41 -9.95
N GLN A 9 0.08 28.24 -10.21
CA GLN A 9 -0.89 28.63 -9.19
C GLN A 9 -1.72 27.43 -8.70
N LEU A 10 -2.07 26.47 -9.59
CA LEU A 10 -2.72 25.22 -9.17
C LEU A 10 -1.80 24.37 -8.27
N ILE A 11 -0.51 24.31 -8.58
CA ILE A 11 0.48 23.61 -7.75
C ILE A 11 0.59 24.26 -6.37
N ASP A 12 0.71 25.58 -6.29
CA ASP A 12 0.78 26.31 -5.03
C ASP A 12 -0.50 26.13 -4.20
N ARG A 13 -1.66 26.16 -4.85
CA ARG A 13 -2.93 25.90 -4.19
C ARG A 13 -3.04 24.45 -3.70
N LEU A 14 -2.59 23.48 -4.49
CA LEU A 14 -2.54 22.08 -4.08
C LEU A 14 -1.67 21.89 -2.82
N GLU A 15 -0.50 22.54 -2.76
CA GLU A 15 0.33 22.51 -1.55
C GLU A 15 -0.39 23.13 -0.34
N ALA A 16 -1.04 24.26 -0.54
CA ALA A 16 -1.70 24.98 0.55
C ALA A 16 -2.97 24.28 1.06
N THR A 17 -3.81 23.79 0.15
CA THR A 17 -5.15 23.26 0.48
C THR A 17 -5.20 21.73 0.51
N ARG A 18 -4.20 21.06 -0.06
CA ARG A 18 -4.11 19.59 -0.24
C ARG A 18 -5.24 19.03 -1.11
N ASN A 19 -5.92 19.87 -1.85
CA ASN A 19 -7.03 19.48 -2.71
C ASN A 19 -7.18 20.44 -3.90
N LEU A 20 -7.68 19.88 -5.01
CA LEU A 20 -8.11 20.61 -6.20
C LEU A 20 -9.48 20.10 -6.61
N SER A 21 -10.26 20.92 -7.33
CA SER A 21 -11.47 20.44 -7.99
C SER A 21 -11.13 19.46 -9.10
N ARG A 22 -12.12 18.67 -9.55
CA ARG A 22 -11.95 17.72 -10.66
C ARG A 22 -11.35 18.37 -11.90
N ASP A 23 -11.87 19.52 -12.30
CA ASP A 23 -11.43 20.20 -13.52
C ASP A 23 -10.02 20.78 -13.39
N GLU A 24 -9.62 21.19 -12.19
CA GLU A 24 -8.27 21.63 -11.90
C GLU A 24 -7.27 20.46 -11.90
N TRP A 25 -7.66 19.29 -11.40
CA TRP A 25 -6.86 18.08 -11.54
C TRP A 25 -6.67 17.70 -12.99
N ILE A 26 -7.73 17.75 -13.82
CA ILE A 26 -7.66 17.47 -15.26
C ILE A 26 -6.68 18.45 -15.92
N ARG A 27 -6.79 19.75 -15.66
CA ARG A 27 -5.87 20.76 -16.21
C ARG A 27 -4.42 20.50 -15.79
N LEU A 28 -4.17 20.26 -14.52
CA LEU A 28 -2.82 20.00 -14.01
C LEU A 28 -2.19 18.76 -14.63
N ILE A 29 -2.96 17.70 -14.84
CA ILE A 29 -2.46 16.43 -15.39
C ILE A 29 -2.24 16.55 -16.90
N GLN A 30 -3.19 17.13 -17.65
CA GLN A 30 -3.15 17.15 -19.11
C GLN A 30 -2.29 18.27 -19.69
N ASN A 31 -2.24 19.44 -19.05
CA ASN A 31 -1.65 20.64 -19.63
C ASN A 31 -0.30 21.03 -19.02
N ARG A 32 0.23 20.25 -18.05
CA ARG A 32 1.52 20.61 -17.45
C ARG A 32 2.66 20.47 -18.47
N THR A 33 3.49 21.48 -18.52
CA THR A 33 4.76 21.50 -19.27
C THR A 33 5.88 20.82 -18.47
N ALA A 34 7.06 20.65 -19.06
CA ALA A 34 8.25 20.18 -18.34
C ALA A 34 8.62 21.13 -17.20
N ASP A 35 8.58 22.44 -17.44
CA ASP A 35 8.85 23.47 -16.41
C ASP A 35 7.88 23.40 -15.23
N ASP A 36 6.59 23.07 -15.50
CA ASP A 36 5.59 22.90 -14.44
C ASP A 36 5.81 21.60 -13.66
N ALA A 37 6.28 20.54 -14.32
CA ALA A 37 6.63 19.29 -13.66
C ALA A 37 7.83 19.48 -12.74
N ASP A 38 8.87 20.17 -13.18
CA ASP A 38 10.04 20.49 -12.37
C ASP A 38 9.64 21.33 -11.14
N TYR A 39 8.81 22.35 -11.33
CA TYR A 39 8.27 23.15 -10.23
C TYR A 39 7.45 22.30 -9.24
N LEU A 40 6.59 21.41 -9.74
CA LEU A 40 5.80 20.49 -8.91
C LEU A 40 6.73 19.58 -8.07
N PHE A 41 7.76 19.02 -8.70
CA PHE A 41 8.71 18.13 -8.00
C PHE A 41 9.51 18.88 -6.94
N GLU A 42 9.96 20.11 -7.20
CA GLU A 42 10.62 20.94 -6.23
C GLU A 42 9.72 21.22 -5.01
N ARG A 43 8.45 21.61 -5.24
CA ARG A 43 7.47 21.83 -4.17
C ARG A 43 7.18 20.57 -3.38
N ALA A 44 6.96 19.45 -4.06
CA ALA A 44 6.74 18.15 -3.43
C ALA A 44 7.95 17.70 -2.58
N GLN A 45 9.16 17.90 -3.08
CA GLN A 45 10.39 17.61 -2.34
C GLN A 45 10.52 18.50 -1.09
N ALA A 46 10.20 19.78 -1.19
CA ALA A 46 10.23 20.70 -0.05
C ALA A 46 9.23 20.28 1.04
N VAL A 47 8.00 19.92 0.66
CA VAL A 47 6.97 19.38 1.58
C VAL A 47 7.44 18.10 2.23
N ARG A 48 7.92 17.13 1.45
CA ARG A 48 8.43 15.87 1.96
C ARG A 48 9.58 16.09 2.96
N THR A 49 10.55 16.95 2.60
CA THR A 49 11.70 17.21 3.45
C THR A 49 11.32 17.86 4.78
N ARG A 50 10.31 18.74 4.78
CA ARG A 50 9.78 19.38 5.99
C ARG A 50 9.16 18.37 6.96
N HIS A 51 8.51 17.31 6.44
CA HIS A 51 7.81 16.31 7.26
C HIS A 51 8.68 15.10 7.63
N TYR A 52 9.57 14.67 6.75
CA TYR A 52 10.31 13.40 6.87
C TYR A 52 11.84 13.55 6.81
N GLY A 53 12.34 14.79 6.64
CA GLY A 53 13.76 15.01 6.43
C GLY A 53 14.27 14.30 5.16
N ARG A 54 15.44 13.73 5.23
CA ARG A 54 16.06 12.95 4.14
C ARG A 54 15.90 11.43 4.32
N SER A 55 15.21 11.01 5.36
CA SER A 55 15.05 9.59 5.69
C SER A 55 14.20 8.84 4.65
N VAL A 56 14.59 7.61 4.37
CA VAL A 56 13.82 6.66 3.56
C VAL A 56 13.36 5.54 4.50
N TYR A 57 12.05 5.31 4.56
CA TYR A 57 11.46 4.27 5.39
C TYR A 57 11.35 2.96 4.61
N ILE A 58 12.04 1.93 5.08
CA ILE A 58 12.03 0.60 4.49
C ILE A 58 10.99 -0.26 5.20
N ARG A 59 10.27 -1.09 4.43
CA ARG A 59 9.26 -2.02 4.93
C ARG A 59 9.65 -3.45 4.59
N GLY A 60 9.50 -4.36 5.54
CA GLY A 60 9.65 -5.80 5.30
C GLY A 60 8.38 -6.35 4.67
N LEU A 61 8.46 -6.76 3.40
CA LEU A 61 7.36 -7.42 2.71
C LEU A 61 7.44 -8.93 2.93
N ILE A 62 6.34 -9.53 3.37
CA ILE A 62 6.17 -10.97 3.55
C ILE A 62 4.99 -11.40 2.67
N GLU A 63 5.29 -11.98 1.52
CA GLU A 63 4.28 -12.56 0.64
C GLU A 63 3.94 -13.97 1.16
N PHE A 64 2.93 -14.07 2.03
CA PHE A 64 2.65 -15.31 2.76
C PHE A 64 1.79 -16.32 2.00
N THR A 65 1.12 -15.89 0.93
CA THR A 65 0.38 -16.76 0.01
C THR A 65 0.29 -16.15 -1.38
N ASN A 66 0.32 -16.98 -2.40
CA ASN A 66 0.02 -16.58 -3.77
C ASN A 66 -1.22 -17.27 -4.35
N TYR A 67 -2.08 -17.83 -3.48
CA TYR A 67 -3.44 -18.23 -3.86
C TYR A 67 -4.35 -17.02 -3.86
N CYS A 68 -5.23 -16.93 -4.86
CA CYS A 68 -6.26 -15.91 -4.94
C CYS A 68 -7.54 -16.49 -5.51
N LYS A 69 -8.70 -16.06 -4.97
CA LYS A 69 -10.02 -16.44 -5.50
C LYS A 69 -10.39 -15.69 -6.77
N ASN A 70 -9.77 -14.50 -6.97
CA ASN A 70 -10.07 -13.58 -8.08
C ASN A 70 -9.25 -13.90 -9.34
N ASP A 71 -9.73 -13.42 -10.46
CA ASP A 71 -9.13 -13.69 -11.78
C ASP A 71 -8.81 -12.39 -12.56
N CYS A 72 -8.36 -11.36 -11.85
CA CYS A 72 -8.00 -10.06 -12.42
C CYS A 72 -6.96 -10.22 -13.56
N PHE A 73 -7.24 -9.66 -14.71
CA PHE A 73 -6.46 -9.89 -15.94
C PHE A 73 -4.99 -9.49 -15.83
N TYR A 74 -4.67 -8.44 -15.09
CA TYR A 74 -3.30 -7.94 -14.89
C TYR A 74 -2.49 -8.74 -13.86
N CYS A 75 -3.12 -9.64 -13.08
CA CYS A 75 -2.49 -10.21 -11.91
C CYS A 75 -1.81 -11.56 -12.20
N GLY A 76 -0.51 -11.67 -11.90
CA GLY A 76 0.26 -12.90 -12.08
C GLY A 76 -0.19 -14.05 -11.17
N ILE A 77 -0.84 -13.75 -10.04
CA ILE A 77 -1.36 -14.77 -9.12
C ILE A 77 -2.88 -15.00 -9.27
N ARG A 78 -3.49 -14.54 -10.35
CA ARG A 78 -4.91 -14.77 -10.61
C ARG A 78 -5.24 -16.27 -10.63
N LYS A 79 -6.50 -16.58 -10.31
CA LYS A 79 -6.99 -17.97 -10.15
C LYS A 79 -6.69 -18.86 -11.36
N SER A 80 -6.90 -18.35 -12.57
CA SER A 80 -6.74 -19.10 -13.81
C SER A 80 -5.29 -19.34 -14.24
N ASN A 81 -4.31 -18.62 -13.65
CA ASN A 81 -2.91 -18.80 -14.01
C ASN A 81 -2.38 -20.13 -13.48
N ARG A 82 -2.31 -21.14 -14.36
CA ARG A 82 -1.82 -22.49 -14.06
C ARG A 82 -0.30 -22.60 -14.03
N ASN A 83 0.43 -21.57 -14.48
CA ASN A 83 1.88 -21.53 -14.50
C ASN A 83 2.48 -20.99 -13.18
N ALA A 84 1.65 -20.49 -12.28
CA ALA A 84 2.12 -20.01 -10.99
C ALA A 84 2.35 -21.18 -10.02
N ASN A 85 3.57 -21.33 -9.53
CA ASN A 85 3.88 -22.23 -8.42
C ASN A 85 3.19 -21.73 -7.15
N ARG A 86 2.17 -22.45 -6.70
CA ARG A 86 1.33 -22.04 -5.56
C ARG A 86 1.93 -22.44 -4.23
N TYR A 87 1.92 -21.53 -3.27
CA TYR A 87 2.39 -21.77 -1.92
C TYR A 87 1.57 -21.04 -0.86
N ARG A 88 1.66 -21.50 0.35
CA ARG A 88 1.19 -20.84 1.58
C ARG A 88 2.26 -21.01 2.64
N LEU A 89 2.69 -19.92 3.24
CA LEU A 89 3.58 -19.99 4.38
C LEU A 89 2.83 -20.44 5.64
N THR A 90 3.51 -21.17 6.51
CA THR A 90 2.99 -21.46 7.85
C THR A 90 3.17 -20.23 8.75
N LYS A 91 2.50 -20.23 9.90
CA LYS A 91 2.68 -19.19 10.92
C LYS A 91 4.16 -19.07 11.34
N GLU A 92 4.81 -20.19 11.55
CA GLU A 92 6.22 -20.26 11.97
C GLU A 92 7.13 -19.62 10.91
N GLN A 93 6.89 -19.89 9.63
CA GLN A 93 7.63 -19.29 8.53
C GLN A 93 7.43 -17.76 8.46
N ILE A 94 6.19 -17.29 8.64
CA ILE A 94 5.88 -15.86 8.70
C ILE A 94 6.61 -15.20 9.88
N LEU A 95 6.56 -15.81 11.07
CA LEU A 95 7.24 -15.30 12.25
C LEU A 95 8.77 -15.31 12.10
N SER A 96 9.33 -16.32 11.44
CA SER A 96 10.77 -16.36 11.11
C SER A 96 11.18 -15.24 10.17
N CYS A 97 10.34 -14.90 9.16
CA CYS A 97 10.57 -13.73 8.31
C CYS A 97 10.54 -12.42 9.11
N CYS A 98 9.61 -12.29 10.06
CA CYS A 98 9.55 -11.11 10.94
C CYS A 98 10.80 -11.00 11.83
N GLU A 99 11.25 -12.11 12.41
CA GLU A 99 12.45 -12.14 13.26
C GLU A 99 13.70 -11.69 12.49
N MET A 100 13.90 -12.25 11.29
CA MET A 100 15.01 -11.87 10.42
C MET A 100 14.91 -10.40 10.01
N GLY A 101 13.73 -9.94 9.62
CA GLY A 101 13.51 -8.54 9.25
C GLY A 101 13.75 -7.60 10.43
N TYR A 102 13.30 -7.96 11.64
CA TYR A 102 13.52 -7.16 12.83
C TYR A 102 15.00 -7.01 13.17
N ALA A 103 15.77 -8.11 13.09
CA ALA A 103 17.22 -8.11 13.28
C ALA A 103 17.95 -7.23 12.25
N LEU A 104 17.43 -7.13 11.01
CA LEU A 104 17.93 -6.24 9.96
C LEU A 104 17.48 -4.77 10.12
N GLY A 105 16.71 -4.44 11.15
CA GLY A 105 16.29 -3.07 11.44
C GLY A 105 14.92 -2.68 10.87
N PHE A 106 14.18 -3.57 10.21
CA PHE A 106 12.80 -3.28 9.79
C PHE A 106 11.90 -3.04 11.00
N ARG A 107 11.01 -2.04 10.87
CA ARG A 107 10.01 -1.68 11.89
C ARG A 107 8.60 -1.58 11.29
N THR A 108 8.42 -2.08 10.10
CA THR A 108 7.13 -2.27 9.45
C THR A 108 7.15 -3.59 8.71
N PHE A 109 6.20 -4.46 9.02
CA PHE A 109 5.94 -5.69 8.27
C PHE A 109 4.68 -5.53 7.44
N VAL A 110 4.77 -5.88 6.16
CA VAL A 110 3.64 -5.90 5.24
C VAL A 110 3.32 -7.36 4.94
N LEU A 111 2.21 -7.86 5.48
CA LEU A 111 1.70 -9.19 5.16
C LEU A 111 0.87 -9.07 3.89
N GLN A 112 1.39 -9.59 2.79
CA GLN A 112 0.76 -9.51 1.49
C GLN A 112 0.41 -10.89 0.97
N GLY A 113 -0.73 -11.00 0.30
CA GLY A 113 -1.16 -12.20 -0.38
C GLY A 113 -2.32 -11.95 -1.32
N GLY A 114 -2.72 -12.96 -2.06
CA GLY A 114 -4.00 -12.94 -2.74
C GLY A 114 -5.16 -13.12 -1.74
N GLU A 115 -6.38 -12.99 -2.23
CA GLU A 115 -7.58 -13.29 -1.43
C GLU A 115 -7.76 -14.79 -1.29
N ASP A 116 -7.04 -15.35 -0.33
CA ASP A 116 -6.95 -16.79 -0.05
C ASP A 116 -7.86 -17.18 1.13
N GLY A 117 -8.92 -17.93 0.84
CA GLY A 117 -9.87 -18.39 1.86
C GLY A 117 -9.26 -19.30 2.95
N SER A 118 -8.05 -19.82 2.75
CA SER A 118 -7.35 -20.60 3.79
C SER A 118 -6.80 -19.73 4.91
N PHE A 119 -6.66 -18.43 4.69
CA PHE A 119 -6.29 -17.46 5.72
C PHE A 119 -7.57 -16.78 6.26
N THR A 120 -8.29 -17.53 7.10
CA THR A 120 -9.46 -17.04 7.82
C THR A 120 -9.08 -15.91 8.78
N ASP A 121 -10.08 -15.16 9.24
CA ASP A 121 -9.86 -14.08 10.20
C ASP A 121 -9.22 -14.59 11.49
N ASP A 122 -9.62 -15.75 12.00
CA ASP A 122 -9.01 -16.35 13.20
C ASP A 122 -7.54 -16.70 12.99
N ARG A 123 -7.20 -17.27 11.84
CA ARG A 123 -5.82 -17.60 11.51
C ARG A 123 -4.94 -16.35 11.36
N LEU A 124 -5.48 -15.32 10.72
CA LEU A 124 -4.78 -14.03 10.59
C LEU A 124 -4.65 -13.34 11.94
N THR A 125 -5.68 -13.35 12.78
CA THR A 125 -5.68 -12.83 14.14
C THR A 125 -4.57 -13.49 14.99
N ASP A 126 -4.45 -14.81 14.92
CA ASP A 126 -3.41 -15.54 15.64
C ASP A 126 -1.98 -15.16 15.18
N ILE A 127 -1.77 -15.00 13.87
CA ILE A 127 -0.49 -14.53 13.31
C ILE A 127 -0.20 -13.10 13.76
N ILE A 128 -1.15 -12.18 13.59
CA ILE A 128 -1.00 -10.76 13.92
C ILE A 128 -0.71 -10.56 15.41
N SER A 129 -1.48 -11.23 16.28
CA SER A 129 -1.27 -11.16 17.74
C SER A 129 0.11 -11.69 18.13
N SER A 130 0.57 -12.75 17.48
CA SER A 130 1.92 -13.29 17.71
C SER A 130 3.03 -12.33 17.30
N ILE A 131 2.86 -11.63 16.16
CA ILE A 131 3.79 -10.59 15.71
C ILE A 131 3.77 -9.41 16.70
N ARG A 132 2.57 -8.94 17.09
CA ARG A 132 2.40 -7.82 18.00
C ARG A 132 3.03 -8.08 19.37
N THR A 133 2.87 -9.29 19.87
CA THR A 133 3.45 -9.71 21.17
C THR A 133 4.99 -9.71 21.15
N ARG A 134 5.60 -10.17 20.05
CA ARG A 134 7.05 -10.28 19.93
C ARG A 134 7.73 -8.96 19.57
N TRP A 135 7.10 -8.15 18.72
CA TRP A 135 7.65 -6.91 18.16
C TRP A 135 6.64 -5.78 18.27
N SER A 136 6.40 -5.32 19.48
CA SER A 136 5.36 -4.31 19.81
C SER A 136 5.62 -2.94 19.18
N ASP A 137 6.87 -2.62 18.85
CA ASP A 137 7.30 -1.38 18.20
C ASP A 137 7.16 -1.41 16.66
N CYS A 138 6.80 -2.56 16.08
CA CYS A 138 6.61 -2.68 14.63
C CYS A 138 5.19 -2.30 14.18
N ALA A 139 5.10 -1.63 13.03
CA ALA A 139 3.83 -1.48 12.34
C ALA A 139 3.51 -2.76 11.55
N ILE A 140 2.25 -3.20 11.61
CA ILE A 140 1.73 -4.35 10.85
C ILE A 140 0.76 -3.82 9.80
N THR A 141 1.11 -3.98 8.53
CA THR A 141 0.29 -3.61 7.39
C THR A 141 -0.26 -4.86 6.74
N LEU A 142 -1.54 -4.88 6.43
CA LEU A 142 -2.18 -5.97 5.69
C LEU A 142 -2.46 -5.55 4.26
N SER A 143 -2.17 -6.43 3.30
CA SER A 143 -2.49 -6.29 1.87
C SER A 143 -3.06 -7.62 1.38
N ILE A 144 -4.34 -7.87 1.69
CA ILE A 144 -5.02 -9.17 1.58
C ILE A 144 -6.37 -9.08 0.87
N GLY A 145 -6.56 -8.04 0.06
CA GLY A 145 -7.80 -7.79 -0.67
C GLY A 145 -8.92 -7.21 0.20
N GLU A 146 -10.15 -7.30 -0.27
CA GLU A 146 -11.31 -6.72 0.38
C GLU A 146 -11.86 -7.65 1.48
N ARG A 147 -12.32 -7.05 2.58
CA ARG A 147 -12.88 -7.73 3.74
C ARG A 147 -14.12 -7.00 4.26
N SER A 148 -14.94 -7.69 5.08
CA SER A 148 -16.05 -7.03 5.77
C SER A 148 -15.55 -6.09 6.88
N TYR A 149 -16.41 -5.20 7.34
CA TYR A 149 -16.11 -4.31 8.47
C TYR A 149 -15.70 -5.09 9.73
N GLU A 150 -16.42 -6.18 10.02
CA GLU A 150 -16.17 -7.05 11.17
C GLU A 150 -14.78 -7.69 11.07
N SER A 151 -14.41 -8.16 9.87
CA SER A 151 -13.09 -8.70 9.60
C SER A 151 -12.00 -7.64 9.83
N TYR A 152 -12.15 -6.44 9.27
CA TYR A 152 -11.21 -5.34 9.50
C TYR A 152 -11.07 -5.02 10.98
N LYS A 153 -12.20 -4.95 11.70
CA LYS A 153 -12.20 -4.68 13.14
C LYS A 153 -11.47 -5.77 13.92
N GLN A 154 -11.74 -7.03 13.65
CA GLN A 154 -11.09 -8.18 14.31
C GLN A 154 -9.57 -8.14 14.09
N LEU A 155 -9.12 -7.89 12.86
CA LEU A 155 -7.69 -7.82 12.53
C LEU A 155 -7.01 -6.58 13.17
N TYR A 156 -7.73 -5.45 13.26
CA TYR A 156 -7.25 -4.26 13.96
C TYR A 156 -7.11 -4.52 15.46
N ASP A 157 -8.12 -5.11 16.10
CA ASP A 157 -8.11 -5.46 17.52
C ASP A 157 -6.98 -6.45 17.86
N ALA A 158 -6.61 -7.32 16.91
CA ALA A 158 -5.46 -8.22 17.02
C ALA A 158 -4.09 -7.50 16.94
N GLY A 159 -4.05 -6.25 16.45
CA GLY A 159 -2.85 -5.44 16.41
C GLY A 159 -2.38 -5.00 15.02
N ALA A 160 -3.11 -5.31 13.94
CA ALA A 160 -2.86 -4.69 12.64
C ALA A 160 -3.21 -3.19 12.72
N ASN A 161 -2.35 -2.32 12.23
CA ASN A 161 -2.56 -0.89 12.34
C ASN A 161 -2.53 -0.15 11.00
N ARG A 162 -2.35 -0.87 9.91
CA ARG A 162 -2.43 -0.33 8.54
C ARG A 162 -3.06 -1.36 7.62
N PHE A 163 -3.78 -0.85 6.63
CA PHE A 163 -4.31 -1.65 5.54
C PHE A 163 -3.95 -1.01 4.20
N LEU A 164 -3.49 -1.82 3.25
CA LEU A 164 -3.21 -1.42 1.89
C LEU A 164 -4.26 -2.06 0.97
N LEU A 165 -5.19 -1.25 0.52
CA LEU A 165 -6.15 -1.61 -0.53
C LEU A 165 -5.76 -0.87 -1.81
N ARG A 166 -5.48 -1.62 -2.86
CA ARG A 166 -5.05 -1.05 -4.14
C ARG A 166 -6.26 -0.74 -5.00
N HIS A 167 -6.23 0.41 -5.63
CA HIS A 167 -7.27 0.80 -6.59
C HIS A 167 -6.94 0.32 -8.01
N GLU A 168 -5.86 -0.22 -8.34
CA GLU A 168 -5.34 -0.76 -9.60
C GLU A 168 -5.78 0.00 -10.87
N THR A 169 -7.08 0.03 -11.20
CA THR A 169 -7.65 0.73 -12.36
C THR A 169 -9.06 1.24 -12.07
N TYR A 170 -9.50 2.27 -12.81
CA TYR A 170 -10.88 2.75 -12.82
C TYR A 170 -11.70 2.14 -13.97
N ASP A 171 -11.07 1.41 -14.87
CA ASP A 171 -11.69 0.83 -16.04
C ASP A 171 -12.14 -0.61 -15.74
N ASP A 172 -13.45 -0.84 -15.73
CA ASP A 172 -14.06 -2.14 -15.44
C ASP A 172 -13.63 -3.23 -16.43
N THR A 173 -13.21 -2.86 -17.65
CA THR A 173 -12.76 -3.82 -18.67
C THR A 173 -11.36 -4.35 -18.39
N HIS A 174 -10.59 -3.65 -17.56
CA HIS A 174 -9.24 -4.04 -17.14
C HIS A 174 -9.19 -4.73 -15.78
N TYR A 175 -10.31 -4.74 -15.06
CA TYR A 175 -10.40 -5.34 -13.74
C TYR A 175 -10.86 -6.79 -13.84
#